data_7dc4679eebc2d4508c593a7d78828c95
#
_entry.id   7dc4679eebc2d4508c593a7d78828c95
#
_cell.length_a   1.000
_cell.length_b   1.000
_cell.length_c   1.000
_cell.angle_alpha   90.00
_cell.angle_beta   90.00
_cell.angle_gamma   90.00
#
_symmetry.space_group_name_H-M   'P 1'
#
loop_
_entity.id
_entity.type
_entity.pdbx_description
1 polymer ?
#
loop_
_entity_poly.entity_id
_entity_poly.type
_entity_poly.pdbx_seq_one_letter_code
_entity_poly.pdbx_strand_id
1 'polypeptide(L)'
;MTGLHGWETTERVLDTGGFESRQRVLVPEPVAEASEAGARWLGVTYWQAVDGFTRGGVRATWSDDGGRLRLLGGATLLRFGRPELGHADGVVSCRYAIAGGLLALRAGGSVTLAQRVSDDEHELSVTVEEYLPRLAARAGSPWWTGALYAKGQSPFHVAVSRRYFELLVRGRAT
;
A
#
# COMPACT_ATOMS: atom_id res chain seq x y z
N MET A 1 -24.43 4.28 1.47
CA MET A 1 -23.46 5.34 1.06
C MET A 1 -22.22 5.15 1.91
N THR A 2 -21.09 4.88 1.29
CA THR A 2 -19.81 4.60 1.94
C THR A 2 -19.34 5.84 2.70
N GLY A 3 -19.18 5.72 4.03
CA GLY A 3 -18.78 6.82 4.91
C GLY A 3 -17.30 7.22 4.80
N LEU A 4 -16.75 7.25 3.57
CA LEU A 4 -15.41 7.73 3.27
C LEU A 4 -15.49 9.23 2.98
N HIS A 5 -14.80 10.03 3.79
CA HIS A 5 -14.73 11.48 3.63
C HIS A 5 -13.26 11.93 3.58
N GLY A 6 -12.99 13.13 3.05
CA GLY A 6 -11.67 13.74 3.13
C GLY A 6 -10.57 12.93 2.41
N TRP A 7 -10.85 12.43 1.20
CA TRP A 7 -9.82 11.78 0.39
C TRP A 7 -8.70 12.75 0.07
N GLU A 8 -7.48 12.36 0.42
CA GLU A 8 -6.27 13.08 0.05
C GLU A 8 -5.23 12.13 -0.54
N THR A 9 -4.52 12.62 -1.53
CA THR A 9 -3.37 11.95 -2.15
C THR A 9 -2.19 12.89 -2.17
N THR A 10 -1.06 12.45 -1.63
CA THR A 10 0.22 13.14 -1.72
C THR A 10 1.22 12.23 -2.40
N GLU A 11 1.95 12.73 -3.38
CA GLU A 11 2.98 12.00 -4.11
C GLU A 11 4.24 12.85 -4.22
N ARG A 12 5.40 12.26 -4.03
CA ARG A 12 6.68 12.92 -4.13
C ARG A 12 7.73 12.01 -4.74
N VAL A 13 8.51 12.56 -5.66
CA VAL A 13 9.76 11.95 -6.13
C VAL A 13 10.90 12.58 -5.35
N LEU A 14 11.73 11.76 -4.73
CA LEU A 14 12.91 12.19 -3.98
C LEU A 14 14.08 12.48 -4.91
N ASP A 15 15.02 13.31 -4.48
CA ASP A 15 16.27 13.59 -5.21
C ASP A 15 17.10 12.33 -5.47
N THR A 16 16.92 11.30 -4.63
CA THR A 16 17.51 9.96 -4.79
C THR A 16 16.86 9.11 -5.88
N GLY A 17 15.81 9.61 -6.55
CA GLY A 17 14.96 8.85 -7.47
C GLY A 17 13.93 7.96 -6.77
N GLY A 18 13.86 7.99 -5.45
CA GLY A 18 12.84 7.30 -4.67
C GLY A 18 11.46 7.91 -4.87
N PHE A 19 10.43 7.10 -4.74
CA PHE A 19 9.05 7.50 -4.80
C PHE A 19 8.39 7.35 -3.44
N GLU A 20 7.64 8.36 -3.05
CA GLU A 20 6.78 8.36 -1.88
C GLU A 20 5.36 8.70 -2.29
N SER A 21 4.41 8.03 -1.68
CA SER A 21 2.99 8.23 -1.93
C SER A 21 2.21 7.95 -0.67
N ARG A 22 1.26 8.82 -0.37
CA ARG A 22 0.32 8.64 0.73
C ARG A 22 -1.09 8.92 0.25
N GLN A 23 -1.97 7.95 0.46
CA GLN A 23 -3.41 8.13 0.34
C GLN A 23 -4.02 8.02 1.72
N ARG A 24 -4.93 8.93 2.05
CA ARG A 24 -5.66 8.91 3.32
C ARG A 24 -7.13 9.23 3.13
N VAL A 25 -7.94 8.72 4.06
CA VAL A 25 -9.36 9.05 4.18
C VAL A 25 -9.74 9.14 5.64
N LEU A 26 -10.77 9.91 5.93
CA LEU A 26 -11.39 9.95 7.23
C LEU A 26 -12.60 8.99 7.26
N VAL A 27 -12.76 8.32 8.39
CA VAL A 27 -13.88 7.42 8.66
C VAL A 27 -14.56 7.82 9.97
N PRO A 28 -15.88 7.63 10.08
CA PRO A 28 -16.64 8.08 11.28
C PRO A 28 -16.28 7.30 12.53
N GLU A 29 -15.74 6.09 12.39
CA GLU A 29 -15.41 5.21 13.50
C GLU A 29 -14.22 4.31 13.14
N PRO A 30 -13.43 3.84 14.13
CA PRO A 30 -12.33 2.91 13.89
C PRO A 30 -12.82 1.63 13.18
N VAL A 31 -12.08 1.16 12.21
CA VAL A 31 -12.40 -0.07 11.46
C VAL A 31 -11.61 -1.28 11.96
N ALA A 32 -10.39 -1.07 12.46
CA ALA A 32 -9.53 -2.11 13.01
C ALA A 32 -9.43 -1.98 14.54
N GLU A 33 -9.42 -3.12 15.23
CA GLU A 33 -9.13 -3.16 16.67
C GLU A 33 -7.69 -2.74 16.95
N ALA A 34 -7.46 -2.12 18.11
CA ALA A 34 -6.12 -1.78 18.61
C ALA A 34 -5.39 -3.04 19.12
N SER A 35 -5.07 -3.95 18.20
CA SER A 35 -4.48 -5.26 18.46
C SER A 35 -3.60 -5.72 17.31
N GLU A 36 -2.78 -6.75 17.55
CA GLU A 36 -2.02 -7.42 16.49
C GLU A 36 -2.95 -8.03 15.42
N ALA A 37 -4.10 -8.56 15.83
CA ALA A 37 -5.10 -9.09 14.90
C ALA A 37 -5.66 -7.99 14.00
N GLY A 38 -5.97 -6.81 14.55
CA GLY A 38 -6.40 -5.64 13.77
C GLY A 38 -5.34 -5.15 12.79
N ALA A 39 -4.07 -5.07 13.23
CA ALA A 39 -2.96 -4.73 12.35
C ALA A 39 -2.80 -5.75 11.20
N ARG A 40 -2.89 -7.05 11.49
CA ARG A 40 -2.84 -8.12 10.50
C ARG A 40 -4.01 -8.05 9.51
N TRP A 41 -5.19 -7.74 10.01
CA TRP A 41 -6.38 -7.58 9.17
C TRP A 41 -6.24 -6.42 8.17
N LEU A 42 -5.66 -5.27 8.58
CA LEU A 42 -5.32 -4.18 7.66
C LEU A 42 -4.47 -4.70 6.50
N GLY A 43 -3.43 -5.48 6.81
CA GLY A 43 -2.53 -6.03 5.81
C GLY A 43 -3.21 -7.01 4.85
N VAL A 44 -3.95 -7.98 5.38
CA VAL A 44 -4.66 -9.00 4.57
C VAL A 44 -5.67 -8.34 3.63
N THR A 45 -6.44 -7.37 4.13
CA THR A 45 -7.45 -6.66 3.35
C THR A 45 -6.84 -5.87 2.20
N TYR A 46 -5.64 -5.30 2.38
CA TYR A 46 -4.93 -4.61 1.30
C TYR A 46 -4.60 -5.55 0.14
N TRP A 47 -4.07 -6.73 0.44
CA TRP A 47 -3.74 -7.69 -0.61
C TRP A 47 -4.98 -8.27 -1.28
N GLN A 48 -6.09 -8.42 -0.56
CA GLN A 48 -7.39 -8.75 -1.16
C GLN A 48 -7.87 -7.65 -2.11
N ALA A 49 -7.63 -6.37 -1.79
CA ALA A 49 -7.94 -5.26 -2.68
C ALA A 49 -7.11 -5.30 -3.96
N VAL A 50 -5.81 -5.62 -3.86
CA VAL A 50 -4.91 -5.78 -5.02
C VAL A 50 -5.38 -6.92 -5.92
N ASP A 51 -5.67 -8.11 -5.34
CA ASP A 51 -6.14 -9.28 -6.07
C ASP A 51 -7.48 -8.99 -6.78
N GLY A 52 -8.43 -8.43 -6.06
CA GLY A 52 -9.74 -8.09 -6.59
C GLY A 52 -9.72 -7.00 -7.66
N PHE A 53 -8.86 -5.98 -7.51
CA PHE A 53 -8.69 -4.93 -8.51
C PHE A 53 -8.08 -5.46 -9.81
N THR A 54 -7.09 -6.34 -9.71
CA THR A 54 -6.42 -6.95 -10.87
C THR A 54 -7.16 -8.16 -11.43
N ARG A 55 -8.31 -8.52 -10.87
CA ARG A 55 -9.09 -9.72 -11.22
C ARG A 55 -8.26 -10.99 -11.20
N GLY A 56 -7.35 -11.11 -10.22
CA GLY A 56 -6.43 -12.24 -10.07
C GLY A 56 -5.24 -12.20 -11.01
N GLY A 57 -5.07 -11.17 -11.84
CA GLY A 57 -3.89 -10.99 -12.71
C GLY A 57 -2.60 -10.77 -11.93
N VAL A 58 -2.72 -10.18 -10.74
CA VAL A 58 -1.63 -10.01 -9.78
C VAL A 58 -2.06 -10.63 -8.46
N ARG A 59 -1.28 -11.57 -7.93
CA ARG A 59 -1.58 -12.27 -6.68
C ARG A 59 -0.48 -12.08 -5.65
N ALA A 60 -0.91 -11.83 -4.42
CA ALA A 60 -0.03 -11.86 -3.25
C ALA A 60 -0.02 -13.27 -2.66
N THR A 61 1.16 -13.81 -2.42
CA THR A 61 1.38 -15.08 -1.71
C THR A 61 2.29 -14.85 -0.53
N TRP A 62 2.00 -15.47 0.60
CA TRP A 62 2.72 -15.30 1.86
C TRP A 62 3.28 -16.63 2.35
N SER A 63 4.48 -16.55 2.94
CA SER A 63 5.17 -17.65 3.62
C SER A 63 5.83 -17.12 4.89
N ASP A 64 6.46 -18.00 5.67
CA ASP A 64 7.18 -17.62 6.88
C ASP A 64 8.32 -16.63 6.61
N ASP A 65 8.87 -16.61 5.39
CA ASP A 65 9.97 -15.72 4.98
C ASP A 65 9.50 -14.37 4.42
N GLY A 66 8.18 -14.15 4.26
CA GLY A 66 7.61 -12.91 3.74
C GLY A 66 6.64 -13.11 2.59
N GLY A 67 6.40 -12.05 1.82
CA GLY A 67 5.42 -11.98 0.75
C GLY A 67 6.01 -11.87 -0.64
N ARG A 68 5.26 -12.33 -1.62
CA ARG A 68 5.56 -12.16 -3.05
C ARG A 68 4.33 -11.71 -3.81
N LEU A 69 4.48 -10.62 -4.54
CA LEU A 69 3.49 -10.16 -5.50
C LEU A 69 3.86 -10.73 -6.88
N ARG A 70 3.01 -11.59 -7.44
CA ARG A 70 3.28 -12.31 -8.67
C ARG A 70 2.28 -11.96 -9.76
N LEU A 71 2.78 -11.80 -10.98
CA LEU A 71 1.93 -11.71 -12.17
C LEU A 71 1.42 -13.12 -12.53
N LEU A 72 0.23 -13.20 -13.13
CA LEU A 72 -0.28 -14.43 -13.72
C LEU A 72 0.74 -14.94 -14.75
N GLY A 73 1.21 -16.17 -14.61
CA GLY A 73 2.32 -16.72 -15.42
C GLY A 73 3.66 -16.78 -14.69
N GLY A 74 3.74 -16.31 -13.43
CA GLY A 74 4.81 -16.66 -12.50
C GLY A 74 5.88 -15.60 -12.23
N ALA A 75 5.93 -14.49 -12.97
CA ALA A 75 6.91 -13.43 -12.72
C ALA A 75 6.69 -12.77 -11.37
N THR A 76 7.74 -12.66 -10.54
CA THR A 76 7.68 -11.97 -9.25
C THR A 76 7.89 -10.47 -9.44
N LEU A 77 6.82 -9.70 -9.29
CA LEU A 77 6.82 -8.25 -9.44
C LEU A 77 7.52 -7.57 -8.26
N LEU A 78 7.14 -7.95 -7.04
CA LEU A 78 7.74 -7.46 -5.79
C LEU A 78 7.88 -8.59 -4.79
N ARG A 79 8.88 -8.48 -3.93
CA ARG A 79 9.09 -9.29 -2.73
C ARG A 79 9.03 -8.40 -1.52
N PHE A 80 8.44 -8.90 -0.46
CA PHE A 80 8.29 -8.21 0.81
C PHE A 80 8.89 -9.05 1.94
N GLY A 81 9.40 -8.38 2.95
CA GLY A 81 9.74 -8.99 4.23
C GLY A 81 8.50 -9.45 5.00
N ARG A 82 8.72 -10.00 6.18
CA ARG A 82 7.62 -10.30 7.12
C ARG A 82 6.88 -9.02 7.48
N PRO A 83 5.54 -9.08 7.68
CA PRO A 83 4.80 -7.91 8.14
C PRO A 83 5.25 -7.49 9.55
N GLU A 84 5.53 -6.22 9.73
CA GLU A 84 5.74 -5.58 11.02
C GLU A 84 4.39 -5.06 11.49
N LEU A 85 3.89 -5.59 12.62
CA LEU A 85 2.58 -5.26 13.17
C LEU A 85 2.76 -4.32 14.36
N GLY A 86 2.03 -3.20 14.37
CA GLY A 86 2.07 -2.21 15.43
C GLY A 86 0.67 -1.86 15.93
N HIS A 87 0.53 -1.65 17.24
CA HIS A 87 -0.70 -1.18 17.85
C HIS A 87 -0.36 -0.40 19.15
N ALA A 88 0.00 0.85 19.02
CA ALA A 88 0.35 1.72 20.14
C ALA A 88 -0.09 3.16 19.86
N ASP A 89 -0.30 3.95 20.91
CA ASP A 89 -0.56 5.39 20.83
C ASP A 89 -1.68 5.79 19.86
N GLY A 90 -2.78 5.02 19.84
CA GLY A 90 -3.90 5.24 18.94
C GLY A 90 -3.62 4.90 17.47
N VAL A 91 -2.51 4.24 17.17
CA VAL A 91 -2.16 3.79 15.81
C VAL A 91 -2.14 2.27 15.74
N VAL A 92 -2.87 1.74 14.77
CA VAL A 92 -2.80 0.32 14.36
C VAL A 92 -2.18 0.27 12.98
N SER A 93 -1.11 -0.49 12.79
CA SER A 93 -0.38 -0.51 11.53
C SER A 93 0.14 -1.87 11.13
N CYS A 94 0.21 -2.09 9.81
CA CYS A 94 0.89 -3.22 9.19
C CYS A 94 1.87 -2.67 8.14
N ARG A 95 3.16 -2.92 8.34
CA ARG A 95 4.22 -2.45 7.46
C ARG A 95 4.90 -3.61 6.75
N TYR A 96 5.14 -3.47 5.48
CA TYR A 96 5.83 -4.42 4.62
C TYR A 96 7.08 -3.78 4.02
N ALA A 97 8.26 -4.20 4.45
CA ALA A 97 9.51 -3.78 3.82
C ALA A 97 9.64 -4.39 2.42
N ILE A 98 10.04 -3.59 1.41
CA ILE A 98 10.23 -4.05 0.03
C ILE A 98 11.61 -4.70 -0.09
N ALA A 99 11.63 -6.01 -0.33
CA ALA A 99 12.84 -6.82 -0.43
C ALA A 99 13.36 -6.98 -1.88
N GLY A 100 12.75 -6.30 -2.85
CA GLY A 100 13.14 -6.32 -4.27
C GLY A 100 12.05 -6.88 -5.18
N GLY A 101 12.42 -7.27 -6.40
CA GLY A 101 11.53 -7.80 -7.44
C GLY A 101 11.74 -7.12 -8.79
N LEU A 102 10.93 -7.49 -9.80
CA LEU A 102 11.06 -6.92 -11.15
C LEU A 102 10.77 -5.42 -11.20
N LEU A 103 9.86 -4.93 -10.35
CA LEU A 103 9.47 -3.52 -10.31
C LEU A 103 10.37 -2.67 -9.42
N ALA A 104 11.13 -3.28 -8.50
CA ALA A 104 12.06 -2.59 -7.63
C ALA A 104 13.49 -2.63 -8.21
N LEU A 105 14.18 -1.48 -8.24
CA LEU A 105 15.59 -1.42 -8.66
C LEU A 105 16.48 -2.18 -7.69
N ARG A 106 16.21 -2.03 -6.39
CA ARG A 106 16.91 -2.70 -5.28
C ARG A 106 15.93 -2.92 -4.13
N ALA A 107 16.33 -3.67 -3.13
CA ALA A 107 15.65 -3.71 -1.84
C ALA A 107 15.69 -2.32 -1.20
N GLY A 108 14.62 -1.94 -0.55
CA GLY A 108 14.46 -0.66 0.14
C GLY A 108 13.05 -0.10 -0.03
N GLY A 109 12.68 0.75 0.91
CA GLY A 109 11.34 1.30 1.01
C GLY A 109 10.33 0.34 1.67
N SER A 110 9.13 0.83 1.84
CA SER A 110 8.07 0.07 2.50
C SER A 110 6.68 0.47 2.03
N VAL A 111 5.72 -0.40 2.29
CA VAL A 111 4.28 -0.13 2.23
C VAL A 111 3.74 -0.22 3.64
N THR A 112 3.17 0.86 4.14
CA THR A 112 2.55 0.95 5.47
C THR A 112 1.05 1.20 5.34
N LEU A 113 0.29 0.35 5.99
CA LEU A 113 -1.17 0.43 6.10
C LEU A 113 -1.47 0.80 7.55
N ALA A 114 -2.19 1.88 7.77
CA ALA A 114 -2.42 2.34 9.14
C ALA A 114 -3.84 2.85 9.34
N GLN A 115 -4.30 2.68 10.58
CA GLN A 115 -5.41 3.39 11.17
C GLN A 115 -4.89 4.23 12.32
N ARG A 116 -5.21 5.51 12.33
CA ARG A 116 -4.98 6.41 13.46
C ARG A 116 -6.30 6.79 14.07
N VAL A 117 -6.41 6.63 15.37
CA VAL A 117 -7.58 7.03 16.17
C VAL A 117 -7.17 8.22 17.00
N SER A 118 -7.91 9.32 16.88
CA SER A 118 -7.84 10.48 17.76
C SER A 118 -9.25 10.81 18.27
N ASP A 119 -9.33 11.71 19.25
CA ASP A 119 -10.61 12.04 19.90
C ASP A 119 -11.66 12.57 18.91
N ASP A 120 -11.21 13.27 17.85
CA ASP A 120 -12.11 13.94 16.90
C ASP A 120 -12.12 13.28 15.52
N GLU A 121 -11.12 12.47 15.16
CA GLU A 121 -10.98 11.95 13.81
C GLU A 121 -10.37 10.54 13.79
N HIS A 122 -10.86 9.73 12.86
CA HIS A 122 -10.28 8.41 12.56
C HIS A 122 -9.77 8.40 11.13
N GLU A 123 -8.47 8.26 10.97
CA GLU A 123 -7.80 8.26 9.67
C GLU A 123 -7.39 6.85 9.25
N LEU A 124 -7.68 6.48 8.02
CA LEU A 124 -7.06 5.33 7.34
C LEU A 124 -6.04 5.83 6.33
N SER A 125 -4.89 5.20 6.27
CA SER A 125 -3.85 5.57 5.32
C SER A 125 -3.15 4.37 4.68
N VAL A 126 -2.71 4.57 3.44
CA VAL A 126 -1.75 3.73 2.71
C VAL A 126 -0.57 4.61 2.37
N THR A 127 0.61 4.25 2.85
CA THR A 127 1.84 5.00 2.61
C THR A 127 2.88 4.10 1.94
N VAL A 128 3.46 4.57 0.85
CA VAL A 128 4.64 3.97 0.22
C VAL A 128 5.80 4.94 0.45
N GLU A 129 6.88 4.44 1.03
CA GLU A 129 8.05 5.26 1.38
C GLU A 129 9.31 4.70 0.72
N GLU A 130 10.19 5.60 0.28
CA GLU A 130 11.53 5.29 -0.25
C GLU A 130 11.58 4.17 -1.32
N TYR A 131 10.47 3.95 -2.01
CA TYR A 131 10.40 2.96 -3.07
C TYR A 131 11.21 3.42 -4.28
N LEU A 132 12.16 2.59 -4.74
CA LEU A 132 12.97 2.85 -5.92
C LEU A 132 12.44 2.03 -7.11
N PRO A 133 11.62 2.64 -7.97
CA PRO A 133 11.08 1.94 -9.13
C PRO A 133 12.15 1.69 -10.19
N ARG A 134 12.22 0.46 -10.72
CA ARG A 134 13.19 0.07 -11.73
C ARG A 134 13.07 0.88 -13.02
N LEU A 135 11.87 1.30 -13.36
CA LEU A 135 11.62 2.09 -14.57
C LEU A 135 12.11 3.55 -14.46
N ALA A 136 12.21 4.10 -13.25
CA ALA A 136 12.72 5.44 -13.02
C ALA A 136 14.25 5.51 -12.98
N ALA A 137 14.93 4.38 -12.80
CA ALA A 137 16.36 4.34 -12.48
C ALA A 137 17.28 4.07 -13.68
N ARG A 138 16.79 4.09 -14.91
CA ARG A 138 17.66 4.06 -16.07
C ARG A 138 18.33 5.43 -16.22
N ALA A 139 19.61 5.51 -15.86
CA ALA A 139 20.43 6.69 -16.13
C ALA A 139 20.32 7.05 -17.62
N GLY A 140 19.93 8.28 -17.93
CA GLY A 140 19.65 8.74 -19.29
C GLY A 140 18.23 8.48 -19.79
N SER A 141 17.31 8.03 -18.94
CA SER A 141 15.90 7.95 -19.30
C SER A 141 15.35 9.35 -19.63
N PRO A 142 14.65 9.53 -20.78
CA PRO A 142 14.03 10.80 -21.12
C PRO A 142 13.07 11.26 -20.01
N TRP A 143 12.91 12.55 -19.81
CA TRP A 143 12.02 13.17 -18.81
C TRP A 143 10.59 12.61 -18.81
N TRP A 144 10.13 12.09 -19.94
CA TRP A 144 8.79 11.48 -20.08
C TRP A 144 8.68 10.11 -19.43
N THR A 145 9.76 9.43 -19.04
CA THR A 145 9.71 8.15 -18.31
C THR A 145 9.21 8.34 -16.90
N GLY A 146 9.55 9.46 -16.25
CA GLY A 146 8.94 9.87 -14.99
C GLY A 146 7.43 10.16 -15.14
N ALA A 147 7.05 10.80 -16.26
CA ALA A 147 5.65 11.08 -16.57
C ALA A 147 4.86 9.79 -16.91
N LEU A 148 5.49 8.81 -17.56
CA LEU A 148 4.88 7.49 -17.82
C LEU A 148 4.68 6.70 -16.52
N TYR A 149 5.64 6.80 -15.60
CA TYR A 149 5.56 6.25 -14.26
C TYR A 149 4.42 6.90 -13.45
N ALA A 150 4.38 8.23 -13.41
CA ALA A 150 3.32 8.98 -12.74
C ALA A 150 1.93 8.71 -13.35
N LYS A 151 1.84 8.57 -14.69
CA LYS A 151 0.57 8.25 -15.39
C LYS A 151 0.15 6.79 -15.28
N GLY A 152 1.06 5.85 -15.07
CA GLY A 152 0.77 4.42 -15.03
C GLY A 152 0.62 3.85 -13.63
N GLN A 153 1.46 4.25 -12.68
CA GLN A 153 1.44 3.70 -11.31
C GLN A 153 0.58 4.51 -10.34
N SER A 154 0.58 5.85 -10.44
CA SER A 154 -0.25 6.69 -9.59
C SER A 154 -1.74 6.34 -9.67
N PRO A 155 -2.37 6.22 -10.85
CA PRO A 155 -3.77 5.79 -10.97
C PRO A 155 -4.02 4.39 -10.40
N PHE A 156 -3.05 3.46 -10.53
CA PHE A 156 -3.16 2.11 -9.96
C PHE A 156 -3.17 2.16 -8.43
N HIS A 157 -2.23 2.87 -7.81
CA HIS A 157 -2.16 3.00 -6.35
C HIS A 157 -3.42 3.65 -5.79
N VAL A 158 -3.89 4.73 -6.40
CA VAL A 158 -5.13 5.42 -6.01
C VAL A 158 -6.33 4.48 -6.10
N ALA A 159 -6.47 3.74 -7.21
CA ALA A 159 -7.60 2.84 -7.41
C ALA A 159 -7.59 1.65 -6.43
N VAL A 160 -6.42 1.06 -6.18
CA VAL A 160 -6.25 -0.02 -5.19
C VAL A 160 -6.53 0.50 -3.78
N SER A 161 -6.01 1.68 -3.41
CA SER A 161 -6.25 2.28 -2.09
C SER A 161 -7.73 2.60 -1.87
N ARG A 162 -8.43 3.10 -2.90
CA ARG A 162 -9.88 3.30 -2.83
C ARG A 162 -10.63 2.00 -2.57
N ARG A 163 -10.31 0.96 -3.33
CA ARG A 163 -10.88 -0.36 -3.14
C ARG A 163 -10.59 -0.92 -1.76
N TYR A 164 -9.38 -0.75 -1.27
CA TYR A 164 -8.96 -1.16 0.06
C TYR A 164 -9.78 -0.48 1.17
N PHE A 165 -9.90 0.83 1.15
CA PHE A 165 -10.69 1.55 2.15
C PHE A 165 -12.17 1.16 2.12
N GLU A 166 -12.73 0.94 0.93
CA GLU A 166 -14.11 0.43 0.80
C GLU A 166 -14.27 -0.96 1.43
N LEU A 167 -13.29 -1.87 1.25
CA LEU A 167 -13.33 -3.19 1.87
C LEU A 167 -13.22 -3.12 3.39
N LEU A 168 -12.37 -2.26 3.93
CA LEU A 168 -12.23 -2.06 5.37
C LEU A 168 -13.55 -1.59 6.00
N VAL A 169 -14.19 -0.59 5.42
CA VAL A 169 -15.46 -0.06 5.94
C VAL A 169 -16.59 -1.08 5.83
N ARG A 170 -16.63 -1.89 4.75
CA ARG A 170 -17.62 -2.96 4.58
C ARG A 170 -17.39 -4.15 5.52
N GLY A 171 -16.14 -4.56 5.71
CA GLY A 171 -15.79 -5.72 6.56
C GLY A 171 -16.08 -5.50 8.04
N ARG A 172 -16.26 -4.25 8.47
CA ARG A 172 -16.75 -3.91 9.80
C ARG A 172 -18.25 -4.16 9.97
N ALA A 173 -19.02 -4.13 8.88
CA ALA A 173 -20.48 -4.27 8.92
C ALA A 173 -20.95 -5.73 9.02
N THR A 174 -20.02 -6.69 9.09
CA THR A 174 -20.27 -8.13 9.29
C THR A 174 -19.79 -8.59 10.65
#